data_949c01b66347509f399b77a2c650e742
#
_entry.id   949c01b66347509f399b77a2c650e742
#
_cell.length_a   1.000
_cell.length_b   1.000
_cell.length_c   1.000
_cell.angle_alpha   90.00
_cell.angle_beta   90.00
_cell.angle_gamma   90.00
#
_symmetry.space_group_name_H-M   'P 1'
#
loop_
_entity.id
_entity.type
_entity.pdbx_description
1 polymer ?
#
loop_
_entity_poly.entity_id
_entity_poly.type
_entity_poly.pdbx_seq_one_letter_code
_entity_poly.pdbx_strand_id
1 'polypeptide(L)'
;MEQLEVLTEVQDLRKVWPHEALDFTPWLAKDENIAILGNEIGMEIAVDGTESAVGDFSVDIIATDIATGQKVIIENQLEDTNHDHLGKLITYAAGKEARTIIWVVKHAREEHRAAIEWLNNHTDDDIGFFLCEIHLYKVGSSNPAVKFGVIEKPNDWIKSVKKNQQQTESQQFRLDYWTAFNEYAYANAQFARQFGKRKASNKMWMNLSIGSSVYDICLRAVKTENLLVVELYIRGDKDLYHQLFEKQNAIEQELGVTLDWRELPEKKASRIMLTRQVDFDNRSAWNAQFDWMMEMSLKFKKVFKKYL
;
A
#
# COMPACT_ATOMS: atom_id res chain seq x y z
N MET A 1 36.09 -24.67 -1.86
CA MET A 1 34.64 -24.90 -2.01
C MET A 1 33.96 -24.23 -0.84
N GLU A 2 33.00 -23.35 -1.11
CA GLU A 2 32.18 -22.78 -0.04
C GLU A 2 31.39 -23.91 0.63
N GLN A 3 31.36 -23.92 1.96
CA GLN A 3 30.59 -24.88 2.72
C GLN A 3 29.14 -24.43 2.76
N LEU A 4 28.23 -25.23 2.19
CA LEU A 4 26.80 -24.95 2.22
C LEU A 4 26.21 -25.34 3.57
N GLU A 5 25.44 -24.45 4.18
CA GLU A 5 24.70 -24.73 5.41
C GLU A 5 23.27 -25.18 5.09
N VAL A 6 22.65 -25.89 6.05
CA VAL A 6 21.29 -26.42 5.89
C VAL A 6 20.28 -25.41 6.39
N LEU A 7 19.25 -25.18 5.59
CA LEU A 7 18.09 -24.39 5.98
C LEU A 7 17.24 -25.19 6.99
N THR A 8 17.00 -24.62 8.17
CA THR A 8 16.21 -25.25 9.23
C THR A 8 14.94 -24.47 9.49
N GLU A 9 13.81 -25.15 9.48
CA GLU A 9 12.52 -24.55 9.79
C GLU A 9 12.29 -24.42 11.30
N VAL A 10 11.79 -23.28 11.73
CA VAL A 10 11.39 -22.99 13.12
C VAL A 10 9.93 -23.40 13.29
N GLN A 11 9.69 -24.55 13.89
CA GLN A 11 8.36 -25.15 14.01
C GLN A 11 7.41 -24.41 14.95
N ASP A 12 7.96 -23.73 15.95
CA ASP A 12 7.19 -23.01 16.96
C ASP A 12 7.21 -21.49 16.68
N LEU A 13 6.19 -21.01 15.98
CA LEU A 13 6.03 -19.60 15.64
C LEU A 13 5.83 -18.72 16.88
N ARG A 14 5.27 -19.29 17.97
CA ARG A 14 5.00 -18.54 19.20
C ARG A 14 6.26 -18.20 19.98
N LYS A 15 7.41 -18.77 19.64
CA LYS A 15 8.71 -18.30 20.14
C LYS A 15 9.11 -16.94 19.59
N VAL A 16 8.60 -16.57 18.41
CA VAL A 16 8.84 -15.27 17.76
C VAL A 16 7.68 -14.32 18.02
N TRP A 17 6.45 -14.82 17.91
CA TRP A 17 5.23 -14.07 18.17
C TRP A 17 4.38 -14.80 19.23
N PRO A 18 4.56 -14.50 20.52
CA PRO A 18 3.81 -15.12 21.60
C PRO A 18 2.30 -14.93 21.48
N HIS A 19 1.88 -13.73 21.05
CA HIS A 19 0.48 -13.36 20.88
C HIS A 19 0.21 -12.96 19.44
N GLU A 20 -0.86 -13.50 18.87
CA GLU A 20 -1.29 -13.22 17.50
C GLU A 20 -1.69 -11.75 17.30
N ALA A 21 -2.66 -11.26 18.08
CA ALA A 21 -3.14 -9.88 17.97
C ALA A 21 -2.12 -8.81 18.45
N LEU A 22 -1.27 -9.14 19.45
CA LEU A 22 -0.35 -8.16 20.04
C LEU A 22 1.02 -8.15 19.38
N ASP A 23 1.47 -9.26 18.79
CA ASP A 23 2.81 -9.41 18.24
C ASP A 23 2.78 -9.62 16.72
N PHE A 24 2.05 -10.64 16.24
CA PHE A 24 2.06 -11.01 14.82
C PHE A 24 1.31 -10.04 13.94
N THR A 25 0.07 -9.69 14.27
CA THR A 25 -0.74 -8.75 13.50
C THR A 25 -0.06 -7.39 13.36
N PRO A 26 0.48 -6.75 14.43
CA PRO A 26 1.24 -5.50 14.30
C PRO A 26 2.56 -5.65 13.53
N TRP A 27 3.20 -6.84 13.60
CA TRP A 27 4.39 -7.13 12.80
C TRP A 27 4.05 -7.20 11.31
N LEU A 28 3.00 -7.98 10.95
CA LEU A 28 2.58 -8.15 9.56
C LEU A 28 2.08 -6.84 8.95
N ALA A 29 1.42 -6.00 9.74
CA ALA A 29 0.87 -4.72 9.28
C ALA A 29 1.92 -3.64 8.94
N LYS A 30 3.21 -3.87 9.21
CA LYS A 30 4.27 -2.94 8.79
C LYS A 30 4.49 -3.03 7.28
N ASP A 31 4.79 -1.87 6.66
CA ASP A 31 4.98 -1.76 5.20
C ASP A 31 5.98 -2.77 4.64
N GLU A 32 7.10 -2.97 5.34
CA GLU A 32 8.14 -3.92 4.92
C GLU A 32 7.68 -5.38 4.98
N ASN A 33 6.84 -5.75 5.95
CA ASN A 33 6.41 -7.13 6.18
C ASN A 33 5.18 -7.48 5.33
N ILE A 34 4.20 -6.59 5.23
CA ILE A 34 3.06 -6.79 4.35
C ILE A 34 3.49 -6.87 2.88
N ALA A 35 4.58 -6.19 2.52
CA ALA A 35 5.15 -6.29 1.18
C ALA A 35 5.69 -7.69 0.87
N ILE A 36 6.17 -8.46 1.87
CA ILE A 36 6.61 -9.86 1.67
C ILE A 36 5.42 -10.73 1.29
N LEU A 37 4.30 -10.62 2.03
CA LEU A 37 3.05 -11.32 1.70
C LEU A 37 2.51 -10.86 0.35
N GLY A 38 2.46 -9.56 0.10
CA GLY A 38 2.00 -8.98 -1.15
C GLY A 38 2.79 -9.47 -2.36
N ASN A 39 4.12 -9.56 -2.25
CA ASN A 39 4.97 -10.10 -3.32
C ASN A 39 4.66 -11.57 -3.61
N GLU A 40 4.38 -12.39 -2.59
CA GLU A 40 4.07 -13.81 -2.77
C GLU A 40 2.74 -14.03 -3.48
N ILE A 41 1.72 -13.22 -3.18
CA ILE A 41 0.41 -13.31 -3.84
C ILE A 41 0.29 -12.43 -5.10
N GLY A 42 1.35 -11.69 -5.45
CA GLY A 42 1.40 -10.82 -6.63
C GLY A 42 0.57 -9.55 -6.51
N MET A 43 0.45 -8.97 -5.31
CA MET A 43 -0.39 -7.80 -5.00
C MET A 43 0.40 -6.73 -4.25
N GLU A 44 0.18 -5.46 -4.54
CA GLU A 44 0.74 -4.35 -3.76
C GLU A 44 -0.29 -3.89 -2.73
N ILE A 45 -0.05 -4.20 -1.45
CA ILE A 45 -0.98 -4.01 -0.35
C ILE A 45 -0.58 -2.79 0.48
N ALA A 46 -1.50 -1.87 0.71
CA ALA A 46 -1.37 -0.78 1.67
C ALA A 46 -2.27 -1.03 2.88
N VAL A 47 -1.70 -1.14 4.07
CA VAL A 47 -2.48 -1.34 5.31
C VAL A 47 -3.21 -0.06 5.67
N ASP A 48 -4.52 -0.17 5.84
CA ASP A 48 -5.39 0.94 6.27
C ASP A 48 -5.57 0.96 7.80
N GLY A 49 -5.56 -0.20 8.45
CA GLY A 49 -5.68 -0.35 9.90
C GLY A 49 -5.67 -1.81 10.37
N THR A 50 -5.58 -1.99 11.67
CA THR A 50 -5.67 -3.28 12.36
C THR A 50 -6.86 -3.30 13.32
N GLU A 51 -7.33 -4.49 13.71
CA GLU A 51 -8.42 -4.69 14.68
C GLU A 51 -9.69 -3.88 14.35
N SER A 52 -10.10 -3.91 13.08
CA SER A 52 -11.23 -3.11 12.60
C SER A 52 -12.57 -3.80 12.85
N ALA A 53 -13.48 -3.14 13.56
CA ALA A 53 -14.78 -3.68 13.96
C ALA A 53 -15.68 -4.05 12.78
N VAL A 54 -16.33 -5.24 12.87
CA VAL A 54 -17.41 -5.72 12.01
C VAL A 54 -18.53 -6.26 12.91
N GLY A 55 -19.52 -5.43 13.25
CA GLY A 55 -20.50 -5.77 14.27
C GLY A 55 -19.80 -6.03 15.61
N ASP A 56 -20.02 -7.21 16.19
CA ASP A 56 -19.40 -7.65 17.46
C ASP A 56 -18.02 -8.32 17.25
N PHE A 57 -17.50 -8.33 16.03
CA PHE A 57 -16.23 -8.96 15.67
C PHE A 57 -15.22 -7.94 15.16
N SER A 58 -13.95 -8.35 15.05
CA SER A 58 -12.84 -7.52 14.57
C SER A 58 -12.07 -8.25 13.48
N VAL A 59 -11.76 -7.56 12.40
CA VAL A 59 -10.85 -8.01 11.33
C VAL A 59 -9.43 -7.67 11.74
N ASP A 60 -8.50 -8.62 11.66
CA ASP A 60 -7.11 -8.40 12.10
C ASP A 60 -6.42 -7.28 11.31
N ILE A 61 -6.50 -7.31 9.98
CA ILE A 61 -5.94 -6.24 9.12
C ILE A 61 -6.93 -5.88 8.01
N ILE A 62 -7.22 -4.58 7.88
CA ILE A 62 -7.86 -4.01 6.70
C ILE A 62 -6.80 -3.29 5.87
N ALA A 63 -6.83 -3.52 4.57
CA ALA A 63 -5.89 -2.97 3.63
C ALA A 63 -6.57 -2.62 2.29
N THR A 64 -5.81 -1.98 1.42
CA THR A 64 -6.23 -1.64 0.06
C THR A 64 -5.21 -2.19 -0.93
N ASP A 65 -5.67 -2.89 -1.96
CA ASP A 65 -4.85 -3.20 -3.14
C ASP A 65 -4.54 -1.88 -3.87
N ILE A 66 -3.28 -1.50 -3.91
CA ILE A 66 -2.85 -0.20 -4.47
C ILE A 66 -3.15 -0.12 -5.97
N ALA A 67 -3.10 -1.24 -6.68
CA ALA A 67 -3.31 -1.28 -8.12
C ALA A 67 -4.77 -1.02 -8.50
N THR A 68 -5.72 -1.58 -7.73
CA THR A 68 -7.15 -1.54 -8.06
C THR A 68 -7.95 -0.59 -7.18
N GLY A 69 -7.42 -0.18 -6.03
CA GLY A 69 -8.16 0.56 -5.01
C GLY A 69 -9.18 -0.30 -4.25
N GLN A 70 -9.22 -1.61 -4.51
CA GLN A 70 -10.16 -2.54 -3.88
C GLN A 70 -9.73 -2.87 -2.45
N LYS A 71 -10.74 -3.14 -1.62
CA LYS A 71 -10.54 -3.48 -0.22
C LYS A 71 -10.01 -4.90 -0.07
N VAL A 72 -9.00 -5.06 0.77
CA VAL A 72 -8.39 -6.33 1.16
C VAL A 72 -8.62 -6.54 2.65
N ILE A 73 -8.99 -7.74 3.06
CA ILE A 73 -8.98 -8.15 4.45
C ILE A 73 -7.98 -9.30 4.66
N ILE A 74 -7.32 -9.29 5.81
CA ILE A 74 -6.38 -10.34 6.19
C ILE A 74 -6.77 -10.82 7.56
N GLU A 75 -6.96 -12.11 7.69
CA GLU A 75 -7.21 -12.81 8.95
C GLU A 75 -5.99 -13.67 9.27
N ASN A 76 -5.50 -13.57 10.49
CA ASN A 76 -4.30 -14.24 10.96
C ASN A 76 -4.65 -15.40 11.89
N GLN A 77 -3.91 -16.51 11.76
CA GLN A 77 -4.06 -17.64 12.67
C GLN A 77 -2.72 -18.37 12.80
N LEU A 78 -2.00 -18.16 13.90
CA LEU A 78 -0.72 -18.83 14.17
C LEU A 78 -0.88 -20.30 14.61
N GLU A 79 -1.96 -20.93 14.18
CA GLU A 79 -2.34 -22.31 14.41
C GLU A 79 -2.75 -22.97 13.09
N ASP A 80 -3.11 -24.28 13.14
CA ASP A 80 -3.75 -24.93 12.00
C ASP A 80 -5.12 -24.32 11.73
N THR A 81 -5.52 -24.26 10.45
CA THR A 81 -6.84 -23.79 10.04
C THR A 81 -7.98 -24.43 10.83
N ASN A 82 -9.03 -23.69 11.15
CA ASN A 82 -10.23 -24.15 11.82
C ASN A 82 -11.52 -23.53 11.25
N HIS A 83 -12.67 -24.07 11.64
CA HIS A 83 -13.98 -23.61 11.13
C HIS A 83 -14.37 -22.22 11.63
N ASP A 84 -13.91 -21.82 12.84
CA ASP A 84 -14.25 -20.52 13.41
C ASP A 84 -13.63 -19.39 12.56
N HIS A 85 -12.36 -19.51 12.18
CA HIS A 85 -11.70 -18.53 11.30
C HIS A 85 -12.27 -18.56 9.89
N LEU A 86 -12.62 -19.74 9.34
CA LEU A 86 -13.30 -19.81 8.04
C LEU A 86 -14.65 -19.05 8.06
N GLY A 87 -15.42 -19.21 9.15
CA GLY A 87 -16.66 -18.45 9.35
C GLY A 87 -16.45 -16.95 9.44
N LYS A 88 -15.42 -16.53 10.16
CA LYS A 88 -15.00 -15.11 10.26
C LYS A 88 -14.66 -14.53 8.88
N LEU A 89 -13.82 -15.21 8.07
CA LEU A 89 -13.44 -14.76 6.73
C LEU A 89 -14.65 -14.44 5.87
N ILE A 90 -15.65 -15.31 5.84
CA ILE A 90 -16.88 -15.13 5.05
C ILE A 90 -17.69 -13.94 5.60
N THR A 91 -17.82 -13.85 6.93
CA THR A 91 -18.54 -12.77 7.60
C THR A 91 -17.91 -11.42 7.34
N TYR A 92 -16.58 -11.35 7.41
CA TYR A 92 -15.83 -10.09 7.21
C TYR A 92 -15.80 -9.68 5.75
N ALA A 93 -15.68 -10.64 4.82
CA ALA A 93 -15.79 -10.38 3.40
C ALA A 93 -17.08 -9.65 3.04
N ALA A 94 -18.22 -10.20 3.55
CA ALA A 94 -19.53 -9.61 3.35
C ALA A 94 -19.69 -8.25 4.07
N GLY A 95 -19.28 -8.16 5.34
CA GLY A 95 -19.47 -6.96 6.17
C GLY A 95 -18.61 -5.76 5.78
N LYS A 96 -17.47 -5.98 5.14
CA LYS A 96 -16.54 -4.92 4.68
C LYS A 96 -16.58 -4.70 3.18
N GLU A 97 -17.38 -5.46 2.42
CA GLU A 97 -17.40 -5.42 0.95
C GLU A 97 -16.00 -5.63 0.35
N ALA A 98 -15.23 -6.54 0.96
CA ALA A 98 -13.89 -6.83 0.51
C ALA A 98 -13.90 -7.67 -0.77
N ARG A 99 -12.95 -7.39 -1.66
CA ARG A 99 -12.80 -8.15 -2.92
C ARG A 99 -11.66 -9.16 -2.83
N THR A 100 -10.73 -8.96 -1.94
CA THR A 100 -9.64 -9.91 -1.67
C THR A 100 -9.62 -10.27 -0.19
N ILE A 101 -9.64 -11.55 0.06
CA ILE A 101 -9.65 -12.13 1.40
C ILE A 101 -8.42 -13.02 1.54
N ILE A 102 -7.58 -12.75 2.52
CA ILE A 102 -6.32 -13.47 2.75
C ILE A 102 -6.38 -14.10 4.13
N TRP A 103 -6.21 -15.42 4.17
CA TRP A 103 -6.08 -16.17 5.40
C TRP A 103 -4.61 -16.60 5.59
N VAL A 104 -3.93 -16.04 6.58
CA VAL A 104 -2.55 -16.39 6.92
C VAL A 104 -2.57 -17.35 8.09
N VAL A 105 -2.02 -18.55 7.90
CA VAL A 105 -2.08 -19.63 8.89
C VAL A 105 -0.71 -20.26 9.12
N LYS A 106 -0.54 -20.97 10.23
CA LYS A 106 0.61 -21.81 10.46
C LYS A 106 0.60 -23.05 9.55
N HIS A 107 -0.55 -23.73 9.47
CA HIS A 107 -0.73 -24.91 8.63
C HIS A 107 -2.17 -24.99 8.10
N ALA A 108 -2.30 -25.22 6.80
CA ALA A 108 -3.56 -25.35 6.09
C ALA A 108 -4.01 -26.82 6.03
N ARG A 109 -5.09 -27.18 6.71
CA ARG A 109 -5.70 -28.50 6.57
C ARG A 109 -6.36 -28.63 5.22
N GLU A 110 -6.33 -29.82 4.63
CA GLU A 110 -6.87 -30.09 3.30
C GLU A 110 -8.36 -29.77 3.18
N GLU A 111 -9.15 -29.99 4.23
CA GLU A 111 -10.58 -29.70 4.24
C GLU A 111 -10.85 -28.19 4.09
N HIS A 112 -10.02 -27.35 4.72
CA HIS A 112 -10.13 -25.90 4.59
C HIS A 112 -9.56 -25.38 3.29
N ARG A 113 -8.49 -25.99 2.76
CA ARG A 113 -7.99 -25.72 1.41
C ARG A 113 -9.11 -25.95 0.38
N ALA A 114 -9.76 -27.13 0.45
CA ALA A 114 -10.87 -27.47 -0.43
C ALA A 114 -12.07 -26.51 -0.27
N ALA A 115 -12.35 -26.03 0.96
CA ALA A 115 -13.38 -25.03 1.20
C ALA A 115 -13.05 -23.67 0.55
N ILE A 116 -11.80 -23.22 0.64
CA ILE A 116 -11.33 -21.99 -0.04
C ILE A 116 -11.39 -22.14 -1.56
N GLU A 117 -10.97 -23.30 -2.09
CA GLU A 117 -11.11 -23.62 -3.52
C GLU A 117 -12.58 -23.56 -3.95
N TRP A 118 -13.50 -24.13 -3.15
CA TRP A 118 -14.93 -24.08 -3.43
C TRP A 118 -15.46 -22.64 -3.42
N LEU A 119 -15.07 -21.81 -2.45
CA LEU A 119 -15.43 -20.39 -2.41
C LEU A 119 -14.95 -19.67 -3.67
N ASN A 120 -13.70 -19.88 -4.08
CA ASN A 120 -13.14 -19.29 -5.30
C ASN A 120 -13.89 -19.69 -6.58
N ASN A 121 -14.51 -20.88 -6.59
CA ASN A 121 -15.28 -21.39 -7.72
C ASN A 121 -16.75 -20.92 -7.73
N HIS A 122 -17.29 -20.44 -6.59
CA HIS A 122 -18.73 -20.20 -6.42
C HIS A 122 -19.07 -18.78 -5.94
N THR A 123 -18.07 -17.92 -5.79
CA THR A 123 -18.27 -16.48 -5.57
C THR A 123 -18.11 -15.71 -6.87
N ASP A 124 -18.49 -14.45 -6.87
CA ASP A 124 -18.36 -13.57 -8.03
C ASP A 124 -16.89 -13.48 -8.48
N ASP A 125 -16.66 -13.33 -9.79
CA ASP A 125 -15.33 -13.31 -10.41
C ASP A 125 -14.39 -12.21 -9.85
N ASP A 126 -14.91 -11.21 -9.17
CA ASP A 126 -14.17 -10.12 -8.57
C ASP A 126 -13.87 -10.33 -7.08
N ILE A 127 -14.31 -11.47 -6.50
CA ILE A 127 -14.00 -11.88 -5.13
C ILE A 127 -12.97 -13.00 -5.16
N GLY A 128 -11.87 -12.82 -4.43
CA GLY A 128 -10.79 -13.80 -4.38
C GLY A 128 -10.36 -14.14 -2.96
N PHE A 129 -10.26 -15.43 -2.67
CA PHE A 129 -9.78 -15.97 -1.40
C PHE A 129 -8.39 -16.57 -1.57
N PHE A 130 -7.45 -16.13 -0.72
CA PHE A 130 -6.11 -16.69 -0.61
C PHE A 130 -5.97 -17.40 0.73
N LEU A 131 -5.35 -18.59 0.71
CA LEU A 131 -4.89 -19.31 1.89
C LEU A 131 -3.38 -19.38 1.82
N CYS A 132 -2.71 -18.79 2.81
CA CYS A 132 -1.26 -18.68 2.86
C CYS A 132 -0.72 -19.30 4.15
N GLU A 133 0.32 -20.11 4.06
CA GLU A 133 1.09 -20.54 5.23
C GLU A 133 2.24 -19.58 5.50
N ILE A 134 2.51 -19.33 6.77
CA ILE A 134 3.71 -18.61 7.21
C ILE A 134 4.73 -19.57 7.76
N HIS A 135 5.94 -19.49 7.25
CA HIS A 135 7.08 -20.29 7.65
C HIS A 135 8.22 -19.41 8.14
N LEU A 136 8.97 -19.89 9.11
CA LEU A 136 10.20 -19.28 9.58
C LEU A 136 11.37 -20.23 9.34
N TYR A 137 12.40 -19.73 8.69
CA TYR A 137 13.63 -20.49 8.41
C TYR A 137 14.84 -19.78 8.98
N LYS A 138 15.86 -20.55 9.36
CA LYS A 138 17.17 -20.04 9.75
C LYS A 138 18.29 -20.89 9.18
N VAL A 139 19.46 -20.28 9.06
CA VAL A 139 20.72 -20.93 8.69
C VAL A 139 21.63 -20.86 9.90
N GLY A 140 22.02 -22.03 10.45
CA GLY A 140 22.83 -22.10 11.65
C GLY A 140 22.22 -21.34 12.84
N SER A 141 22.96 -20.37 13.37
CA SER A 141 22.56 -19.52 14.50
C SER A 141 21.96 -18.16 14.06
N SER A 142 21.62 -17.96 12.78
CA SER A 142 21.05 -16.71 12.29
C SER A 142 19.66 -16.40 12.90
N ASN A 143 19.24 -15.15 12.82
CA ASN A 143 17.87 -14.79 13.08
C ASN A 143 16.93 -15.48 12.08
N PRO A 144 15.71 -15.86 12.49
CA PRO A 144 14.73 -16.43 11.56
C PRO A 144 14.39 -15.47 10.41
N ALA A 145 14.27 -16.02 9.20
CA ALA A 145 13.76 -15.35 8.03
C ALA A 145 12.35 -15.86 7.73
N VAL A 146 11.44 -14.93 7.41
CA VAL A 146 10.05 -15.27 7.09
C VAL A 146 9.91 -15.65 5.63
N LYS A 147 9.00 -16.61 5.36
CA LYS A 147 8.53 -16.96 4.02
C LYS A 147 7.03 -17.24 4.09
N PHE A 148 6.28 -16.70 3.14
CA PHE A 148 4.90 -17.10 2.92
C PHE A 148 4.84 -18.14 1.80
N GLY A 149 3.92 -19.10 1.92
CA GLY A 149 3.62 -20.10 0.90
C GLY A 149 2.14 -20.01 0.54
N VAL A 150 1.81 -19.81 -0.73
CA VAL A 150 0.41 -19.78 -1.21
C VAL A 150 -0.08 -21.22 -1.37
N ILE A 151 -1.05 -21.62 -0.55
CA ILE A 151 -1.64 -22.98 -0.55
C ILE A 151 -2.85 -23.05 -1.46
N GLU A 152 -3.70 -22.00 -1.44
CA GLU A 152 -4.84 -21.86 -2.31
C GLU A 152 -5.03 -20.41 -2.74
N LYS A 153 -5.53 -20.22 -3.96
CA LYS A 153 -5.69 -18.91 -4.58
C LYS A 153 -6.83 -18.92 -5.60
N PRO A 154 -7.39 -17.76 -5.97
CA PRO A 154 -8.44 -17.67 -6.98
C PRO A 154 -8.05 -18.34 -8.31
N ASN A 155 -8.96 -19.10 -8.91
CA ASN A 155 -8.73 -19.87 -10.16
C ASN A 155 -8.37 -19.01 -11.37
N ASP A 156 -8.64 -17.72 -11.33
CA ASP A 156 -8.25 -16.76 -12.36
C ASP A 156 -6.79 -16.27 -12.28
N TRP A 157 -5.91 -17.10 -11.72
CA TRP A 157 -4.47 -16.82 -11.81
C TRP A 157 -4.01 -16.58 -13.26
N ILE A 158 -4.64 -17.17 -14.26
CA ILE A 158 -4.38 -16.89 -15.69
C ILE A 158 -4.88 -15.48 -16.08
N LYS A 159 -5.99 -15.01 -15.51
CA LYS A 159 -6.40 -13.58 -15.61
C LYS A 159 -5.48 -12.69 -14.77
N SER A 160 -4.98 -13.17 -13.63
CA SER A 160 -4.01 -12.46 -12.81
C SER A 160 -2.61 -12.43 -13.46
N VAL A 161 -2.23 -13.42 -14.25
CA VAL A 161 -1.00 -13.34 -15.08
C VAL A 161 -1.15 -12.24 -16.16
N LYS A 162 -2.34 -12.05 -16.73
CA LYS A 162 -2.63 -10.87 -17.58
C LYS A 162 -2.71 -9.58 -16.75
N LYS A 163 -3.26 -9.63 -15.53
CA LYS A 163 -3.29 -8.51 -14.57
C LYS A 163 -1.88 -8.22 -14.06
N ASN A 164 -1.05 -9.24 -13.82
CA ASN A 164 0.37 -9.10 -13.47
C ASN A 164 1.20 -8.57 -14.64
N GLN A 165 0.88 -8.89 -15.90
CA GLN A 165 1.46 -8.21 -17.05
C GLN A 165 1.07 -6.72 -17.06
N GLN A 166 -0.19 -6.39 -16.81
CA GLN A 166 -0.64 -5.00 -16.66
C GLN A 166 -0.05 -4.32 -15.42
N GLN A 167 0.13 -5.05 -14.34
CA GLN A 167 0.75 -4.56 -13.11
C GLN A 167 2.27 -4.35 -13.29
N THR A 168 2.94 -5.24 -14.00
CA THR A 168 4.35 -5.07 -14.42
C THR A 168 4.49 -3.89 -15.39
N GLU A 169 3.57 -3.72 -16.33
CA GLU A 169 3.51 -2.56 -17.24
C GLU A 169 3.26 -1.26 -16.47
N SER A 170 2.36 -1.27 -15.47
CA SER A 170 2.11 -0.11 -14.60
C SER A 170 3.30 0.22 -13.72
N GLN A 171 3.97 -0.79 -13.17
CA GLN A 171 5.19 -0.60 -12.38
C GLN A 171 6.33 -0.06 -13.24
N GLN A 172 6.50 -0.60 -14.46
CA GLN A 172 7.50 -0.12 -15.41
C GLN A 172 7.19 1.31 -15.86
N PHE A 173 5.92 1.62 -16.17
CA PHE A 173 5.49 2.97 -16.47
C PHE A 173 5.87 3.96 -15.35
N ARG A 174 5.58 3.61 -14.08
CA ARG A 174 5.90 4.48 -12.93
C ARG A 174 7.40 4.68 -12.79
N LEU A 175 8.18 3.63 -12.95
CA LEU A 175 9.64 3.71 -12.91
C LEU A 175 10.18 4.62 -14.03
N ASP A 176 9.72 4.44 -15.27
CA ASP A 176 10.08 5.28 -16.41
C ASP A 176 9.69 6.74 -16.18
N TYR A 177 8.46 6.97 -15.72
CA TYR A 177 7.91 8.30 -15.48
C TYR A 177 8.70 9.06 -14.41
N TRP A 178 8.96 8.43 -13.26
CA TRP A 178 9.72 9.05 -12.18
C TRP A 178 11.21 9.17 -12.50
N THR A 179 11.76 8.30 -13.34
CA THR A 179 13.14 8.45 -13.85
C THR A 179 13.23 9.68 -14.75
N ALA A 180 12.33 9.80 -15.72
CA ALA A 180 12.27 10.95 -16.62
C ALA A 180 11.99 12.26 -15.85
N PHE A 181 11.07 12.24 -14.87
CA PHE A 181 10.83 13.37 -13.98
C PHE A 181 12.12 13.79 -13.24
N ASN A 182 12.84 12.84 -12.67
CA ASN A 182 14.07 13.13 -11.95
C ASN A 182 15.14 13.74 -12.85
N GLU A 183 15.32 13.24 -14.07
CA GLU A 183 16.27 13.80 -15.04
C GLU A 183 15.89 15.23 -15.41
N TYR A 184 14.64 15.47 -15.71
CA TYR A 184 14.12 16.77 -16.11
C TYR A 184 14.11 17.77 -14.95
N ALA A 185 13.53 17.41 -13.80
CA ALA A 185 13.33 18.32 -12.68
C ALA A 185 14.65 18.73 -12.01
N TYR A 186 15.59 17.81 -11.86
CA TYR A 186 16.88 18.13 -11.22
C TYR A 186 17.91 18.74 -12.16
N ALA A 187 17.65 18.85 -13.46
CA ALA A 187 18.35 19.75 -14.37
C ALA A 187 17.97 21.22 -14.12
N ASN A 188 16.80 21.48 -13.52
CA ASN A 188 16.37 22.82 -13.14
C ASN A 188 17.01 23.22 -11.80
N ALA A 189 17.92 24.21 -11.83
CA ALA A 189 18.67 24.66 -10.65
C ALA A 189 17.79 25.20 -9.51
N GLN A 190 16.64 25.82 -9.83
CA GLN A 190 15.70 26.32 -8.82
C GLN A 190 15.04 25.17 -8.07
N PHE A 191 14.54 24.16 -8.77
CA PHE A 191 13.93 22.98 -8.17
C PHE A 191 14.95 22.17 -7.37
N ALA A 192 16.13 21.91 -7.92
CA ALA A 192 17.19 21.15 -7.28
C ALA A 192 17.70 21.77 -5.97
N ARG A 193 17.66 23.12 -5.85
CA ARG A 193 18.00 23.83 -4.60
C ARG A 193 16.93 23.67 -3.51
N GLN A 194 15.70 23.41 -3.89
CA GLN A 194 14.57 23.35 -2.97
C GLN A 194 14.26 21.93 -2.48
N PHE A 195 14.55 20.93 -3.29
CA PHE A 195 14.21 19.54 -2.99
C PHE A 195 15.40 18.61 -3.22
N GLY A 196 15.68 17.76 -2.24
CA GLY A 196 16.69 16.71 -2.37
C GLY A 196 16.26 15.63 -3.37
N LYS A 197 17.17 15.23 -4.27
CA LYS A 197 16.88 14.20 -5.27
C LYS A 197 16.55 12.86 -4.59
N ARG A 198 15.43 12.25 -4.98
CA ARG A 198 15.02 10.92 -4.55
C ARG A 198 15.28 9.91 -5.66
N LYS A 199 15.55 8.66 -5.28
CA LYS A 199 15.63 7.56 -6.25
C LYS A 199 14.25 7.35 -6.86
N ALA A 200 14.17 7.22 -8.19
CA ALA A 200 12.94 6.81 -8.85
C ALA A 200 12.54 5.41 -8.38
N SER A 201 11.25 5.18 -8.23
CA SER A 201 10.68 3.91 -7.80
C SER A 201 9.45 3.57 -8.64
N ASN A 202 8.97 2.35 -8.53
CA ASN A 202 7.73 1.90 -9.18
C ASN A 202 6.47 2.30 -8.39
N LYS A 203 6.58 3.10 -7.33
CA LYS A 203 5.43 3.58 -6.55
C LYS A 203 4.65 4.64 -7.31
N MET A 204 3.34 4.75 -7.03
CA MET A 204 2.49 5.81 -7.62
C MET A 204 2.87 7.21 -7.16
N TRP A 205 3.70 7.34 -6.13
CA TRP A 205 4.03 8.61 -5.51
C TRP A 205 5.54 8.81 -5.36
N MET A 206 5.92 10.09 -5.28
CA MET A 206 7.26 10.54 -4.92
C MET A 206 7.15 11.65 -3.87
N ASN A 207 7.74 11.44 -2.70
CA ASN A 207 7.74 12.43 -1.63
C ASN A 207 8.89 13.40 -1.79
N LEU A 208 8.57 14.69 -1.74
CA LEU A 208 9.52 15.79 -1.70
C LEU A 208 9.59 16.32 -0.25
N SER A 209 10.67 15.99 0.45
CA SER A 209 10.86 16.42 1.83
C SER A 209 11.00 17.94 1.92
N ILE A 210 10.29 18.53 2.88
CA ILE A 210 10.34 19.97 3.16
C ILE A 210 10.82 20.27 4.60
N GLY A 211 11.52 19.28 5.21
CA GLY A 211 12.19 19.47 6.51
C GLY A 211 11.31 19.08 7.71
N SER A 212 10.23 18.35 7.51
CA SER A 212 9.35 17.85 8.59
C SER A 212 9.26 16.34 8.58
N SER A 213 9.03 15.74 9.75
CA SER A 213 8.65 14.33 9.88
C SER A 213 7.12 14.14 9.87
N VAL A 214 6.36 15.23 10.03
CA VAL A 214 4.90 15.21 10.14
C VAL A 214 4.22 15.38 8.79
N TYR A 215 4.83 16.10 7.87
CA TYR A 215 4.25 16.39 6.55
C TYR A 215 5.31 16.45 5.45
N ASP A 216 4.89 16.11 4.23
CA ASP A 216 5.68 16.23 3.00
C ASP A 216 4.83 16.82 1.87
N ILE A 217 5.49 17.32 0.83
CA ILE A 217 4.85 17.46 -0.48
C ILE A 217 4.95 16.11 -1.19
N CYS A 218 3.83 15.56 -1.59
CA CYS A 218 3.76 14.29 -2.30
C CYS A 218 3.27 14.52 -3.73
N LEU A 219 4.01 14.00 -4.69
CA LEU A 219 3.61 13.93 -6.10
C LEU A 219 3.01 12.57 -6.37
N ARG A 220 1.90 12.51 -7.13
CA ARG A 220 1.31 11.24 -7.54
C ARG A 220 1.01 11.23 -9.04
N ALA A 221 1.29 10.09 -9.66
CA ALA A 221 0.96 9.80 -11.06
C ALA A 221 -0.01 8.61 -11.08
N VAL A 222 -1.31 8.90 -11.19
CA VAL A 222 -2.40 7.90 -11.17
C VAL A 222 -2.79 7.59 -12.61
N LYS A 223 -2.11 6.60 -13.22
CA LYS A 223 -2.27 6.27 -14.65
C LYS A 223 -3.70 5.81 -14.97
N THR A 224 -4.33 5.04 -14.10
CA THR A 224 -5.70 4.52 -14.28
C THR A 224 -6.76 5.62 -14.41
N GLU A 225 -6.49 6.78 -13.80
CA GLU A 225 -7.38 7.94 -13.81
C GLU A 225 -6.87 9.07 -14.71
N ASN A 226 -5.72 8.90 -15.35
CA ASN A 226 -5.01 9.95 -16.08
C ASN A 226 -4.83 11.24 -15.25
N LEU A 227 -4.49 11.07 -13.96
CA LEU A 227 -4.50 12.14 -12.98
C LEU A 227 -3.12 12.37 -12.38
N LEU A 228 -2.64 13.61 -12.45
CA LEU A 228 -1.52 14.10 -11.65
C LEU A 228 -2.03 14.76 -10.37
N VAL A 229 -1.32 14.54 -9.27
CA VAL A 229 -1.62 15.15 -7.98
C VAL A 229 -0.34 15.77 -7.40
N VAL A 230 -0.48 16.98 -6.88
CA VAL A 230 0.48 17.61 -5.96
C VAL A 230 -0.26 17.83 -4.66
N GLU A 231 0.22 17.24 -3.56
CA GLU A 231 -0.48 17.32 -2.29
C GLU A 231 0.47 17.66 -1.12
N LEU A 232 -0.06 18.34 -0.12
CA LEU A 232 0.51 18.32 1.22
C LEU A 232 -0.05 17.08 1.92
N TYR A 233 0.82 16.12 2.20
CA TYR A 233 0.49 14.90 2.91
C TYR A 233 0.86 15.05 4.39
N ILE A 234 -0.13 14.99 5.29
CA ILE A 234 0.03 15.15 6.75
C ILE A 234 -0.09 13.78 7.40
N ARG A 235 0.98 13.36 8.12
CA ARG A 235 1.07 12.04 8.76
C ARG A 235 0.57 12.08 10.20
N GLY A 236 -0.70 11.75 10.42
CA GLY A 236 -1.21 11.51 11.78
C GLY A 236 -1.33 12.74 12.69
N ASP A 237 -1.33 13.93 12.14
CA ASP A 237 -1.55 15.18 12.86
C ASP A 237 -2.83 15.86 12.36
N LYS A 238 -3.97 15.54 13.00
CA LYS A 238 -5.27 16.11 12.64
C LYS A 238 -5.39 17.56 13.08
N ASP A 239 -4.76 17.92 14.17
CA ASP A 239 -4.80 19.30 14.69
C ASP A 239 -4.12 20.24 13.69
N LEU A 240 -3.00 19.84 13.12
CA LEU A 240 -2.33 20.58 12.06
C LEU A 240 -3.23 20.72 10.81
N TYR A 241 -3.95 19.66 10.43
CA TYR A 241 -4.90 19.75 9.32
C TYR A 241 -6.00 20.77 9.61
N HIS A 242 -6.61 20.76 10.80
CA HIS A 242 -7.66 21.71 11.18
C HIS A 242 -7.14 23.15 11.22
N GLN A 243 -5.94 23.39 11.76
CA GLN A 243 -5.31 24.72 11.75
C GLN A 243 -5.11 25.25 10.32
N LEU A 244 -4.70 24.39 9.39
CA LEU A 244 -4.57 24.76 7.98
C LEU A 244 -5.93 24.98 7.32
N PHE A 245 -6.93 24.17 7.64
CA PHE A 245 -8.29 24.28 7.12
C PHE A 245 -8.96 25.60 7.50
N GLU A 246 -8.74 26.10 8.74
CA GLU A 246 -9.19 27.43 9.17
C GLU A 246 -8.61 28.57 8.29
N LYS A 247 -7.47 28.33 7.65
CA LYS A 247 -6.77 29.26 6.76
C LYS A 247 -6.99 28.96 5.27
N GLN A 248 -7.92 28.06 4.94
CA GLN A 248 -8.16 27.57 3.58
C GLN A 248 -8.24 28.71 2.55
N ASN A 249 -9.12 29.68 2.77
CA ASN A 249 -9.33 30.78 1.82
C ASN A 249 -8.05 31.59 1.56
N ALA A 250 -7.26 31.87 2.60
CA ALA A 250 -6.01 32.62 2.46
C ALA A 250 -4.95 31.80 1.71
N ILE A 251 -4.85 30.49 2.01
CA ILE A 251 -3.93 29.57 1.34
C ILE A 251 -4.27 29.45 -0.15
N GLU A 252 -5.54 29.24 -0.49
CA GLU A 252 -6.00 29.09 -1.88
C GLU A 252 -5.84 30.39 -2.67
N GLN A 253 -6.13 31.54 -2.04
CA GLN A 253 -5.91 32.85 -2.65
C GLN A 253 -4.43 33.06 -2.96
N GLU A 254 -3.52 32.70 -2.06
CA GLU A 254 -2.09 32.87 -2.25
C GLU A 254 -1.50 31.90 -3.28
N LEU A 255 -2.05 30.67 -3.36
CA LEU A 255 -1.71 29.69 -4.39
C LEU A 255 -2.29 30.04 -5.76
N GLY A 256 -3.42 30.78 -5.78
CA GLY A 256 -4.18 31.11 -6.99
C GLY A 256 -4.96 29.90 -7.56
N VAL A 257 -5.26 28.90 -6.73
CA VAL A 257 -5.97 27.67 -7.10
C VAL A 257 -6.87 27.19 -5.97
N THR A 258 -7.93 26.47 -6.30
CA THR A 258 -8.76 25.76 -5.33
C THR A 258 -8.18 24.38 -5.06
N LEU A 259 -8.19 23.97 -3.81
CA LEU A 259 -7.63 22.70 -3.34
C LEU A 259 -8.76 21.72 -2.93
N ASP A 260 -8.46 20.43 -3.00
CA ASP A 260 -9.31 19.38 -2.43
C ASP A 260 -8.79 19.07 -1.02
N TRP A 261 -9.59 19.38 -0.01
CA TRP A 261 -9.27 19.23 1.41
C TRP A 261 -9.88 17.94 1.95
N ARG A 262 -9.04 16.96 2.28
CA ARG A 262 -9.46 15.64 2.77
C ARG A 262 -8.89 15.37 4.15
N GLU A 263 -9.75 15.48 5.16
CA GLU A 263 -9.38 15.12 6.52
C GLU A 263 -9.12 13.61 6.66
N LEU A 264 -9.92 12.77 6.00
CA LEU A 264 -9.90 11.31 6.08
C LEU A 264 -10.05 10.83 7.53
N PRO A 265 -11.21 11.01 8.17
CA PRO A 265 -11.40 10.75 9.60
C PRO A 265 -11.08 9.30 9.99
N GLU A 266 -11.31 8.33 9.08
CA GLU A 266 -11.01 6.91 9.29
C GLU A 266 -9.51 6.57 9.11
N LYS A 267 -8.68 7.53 8.70
CA LYS A 267 -7.23 7.33 8.49
C LYS A 267 -6.44 8.27 9.37
N LYS A 268 -5.23 7.84 9.77
CA LYS A 268 -4.32 8.73 10.51
C LYS A 268 -3.90 9.96 9.70
N ALA A 269 -3.72 9.79 8.39
CA ALA A 269 -3.26 10.85 7.49
C ALA A 269 -4.40 11.78 7.08
N SER A 270 -4.03 13.02 6.68
CA SER A 270 -4.88 13.99 5.99
C SER A 270 -4.19 14.49 4.74
N ARG A 271 -4.94 15.01 3.77
CA ARG A 271 -4.41 15.44 2.48
C ARG A 271 -5.02 16.76 2.05
N ILE A 272 -4.19 17.63 1.48
CA ILE A 272 -4.60 18.87 0.85
C ILE A 272 -4.04 18.83 -0.58
N MET A 273 -4.92 18.67 -1.58
CA MET A 273 -4.54 18.21 -2.92
C MET A 273 -4.88 19.21 -4.00
N LEU A 274 -4.02 19.29 -4.99
CA LEU A 274 -4.29 19.88 -6.30
C LEU A 274 -4.16 18.80 -7.37
N THR A 275 -5.15 18.67 -8.23
CA THR A 275 -5.20 17.66 -9.28
C THR A 275 -5.19 18.26 -10.67
N ARG A 276 -4.68 17.52 -11.65
CA ARG A 276 -4.68 17.89 -13.07
C ARG A 276 -4.88 16.65 -13.92
N GLN A 277 -5.86 16.69 -14.84
CA GLN A 277 -6.03 15.68 -15.87
C GLN A 277 -4.91 15.76 -16.91
N VAL A 278 -4.35 14.62 -17.27
CA VAL A 278 -3.25 14.48 -18.23
C VAL A 278 -3.43 13.23 -19.08
N ASP A 279 -2.67 13.15 -20.15
CA ASP A 279 -2.49 11.92 -20.94
C ASP A 279 -1.09 11.37 -20.69
N PHE A 280 -0.99 10.28 -19.94
CA PHE A 280 0.30 9.64 -19.64
C PHE A 280 0.86 8.84 -20.81
N ASP A 281 0.03 8.40 -21.75
CA ASP A 281 0.46 7.62 -22.91
C ASP A 281 1.12 8.52 -23.95
N ASN A 282 0.81 9.81 -23.94
CA ASN A 282 1.51 10.81 -24.75
C ASN A 282 2.83 11.23 -24.08
N ARG A 283 3.90 10.48 -24.34
CA ARG A 283 5.23 10.78 -23.79
C ARG A 283 5.78 12.16 -24.17
N SER A 284 5.35 12.73 -25.31
CA SER A 284 5.78 14.08 -25.71
C SER A 284 5.20 15.19 -24.82
N ALA A 285 4.12 14.92 -24.10
CA ALA A 285 3.50 15.82 -23.14
C ALA A 285 4.12 15.74 -21.72
N TRP A 286 5.02 14.80 -21.45
CA TRP A 286 5.59 14.58 -20.11
C TRP A 286 6.33 15.82 -19.59
N ASN A 287 7.09 16.52 -20.44
CA ASN A 287 7.81 17.74 -20.00
C ASN A 287 6.84 18.80 -19.46
N ALA A 288 5.70 19.02 -20.12
CA ALA A 288 4.68 19.95 -19.63
C ALA A 288 3.99 19.48 -18.35
N GLN A 289 3.89 18.16 -18.15
CA GLN A 289 3.42 17.56 -16.90
C GLN A 289 4.44 17.78 -15.77
N PHE A 290 5.73 17.61 -16.06
CA PHE A 290 6.82 17.84 -15.12
C PHE A 290 6.94 19.31 -14.72
N ASP A 291 6.82 20.22 -15.67
CA ASP A 291 6.81 21.66 -15.40
C ASP A 291 5.71 22.04 -14.42
N TRP A 292 4.50 21.51 -14.63
CA TRP A 292 3.38 21.75 -13.72
C TRP A 292 3.63 21.19 -12.31
N MET A 293 4.14 19.95 -12.19
CA MET A 293 4.46 19.37 -10.89
C MET A 293 5.55 20.18 -10.17
N MET A 294 6.57 20.61 -10.88
CA MET A 294 7.66 21.42 -10.32
C MET A 294 7.15 22.78 -9.84
N GLU A 295 6.39 23.48 -10.68
CA GLU A 295 5.79 24.78 -10.36
C GLU A 295 4.92 24.70 -9.12
N MET A 296 3.97 23.73 -9.10
CA MET A 296 3.06 23.58 -7.99
C MET A 296 3.77 23.14 -6.71
N SER A 297 4.78 22.27 -6.79
CA SER A 297 5.59 21.88 -5.62
C SER A 297 6.33 23.07 -5.01
N LEU A 298 6.90 23.93 -5.83
CA LEU A 298 7.58 25.14 -5.37
C LEU A 298 6.59 26.13 -4.73
N LYS A 299 5.41 26.31 -5.32
CA LYS A 299 4.33 27.14 -4.77
C LYS A 299 3.83 26.58 -3.45
N PHE A 300 3.54 25.28 -3.38
CA PHE A 300 3.11 24.60 -2.16
C PHE A 300 4.14 24.80 -1.03
N LYS A 301 5.43 24.50 -1.30
CA LYS A 301 6.48 24.72 -0.31
C LYS A 301 6.53 26.17 0.18
N LYS A 302 6.45 27.14 -0.72
CA LYS A 302 6.52 28.57 -0.38
C LYS A 302 5.33 29.02 0.45
N VAL A 303 4.12 28.65 0.03
CA VAL A 303 2.87 29.09 0.67
C VAL A 303 2.68 28.36 2.00
N PHE A 304 2.68 27.03 2.01
CA PHE A 304 2.45 26.27 3.24
C PHE A 304 3.48 26.56 4.33
N LYS A 305 4.75 26.85 3.97
CA LYS A 305 5.77 27.26 4.96
C LYS A 305 5.37 28.46 5.83
N LYS A 306 4.43 29.28 5.39
CA LYS A 306 3.94 30.45 6.16
C LYS A 306 2.88 30.07 7.18
N TYR A 307 2.24 28.92 7.02
CA TYR A 307 1.11 28.46 7.81
C TYR A 307 1.44 27.20 8.64
N LEU A 308 2.57 26.56 8.34
CA LEU A 308 3.17 25.43 9.06
C LEU A 308 4.23 25.94 10.05
#